data_2133de1d39fe3b835b0af7dca4c0b416
#
_entry.id   2133de1d39fe3b835b0af7dca4c0b416
#
_cell.length_a   1.000
_cell.length_b   1.000
_cell.length_c   1.000
_cell.angle_alpha   90.00
_cell.angle_beta   90.00
_cell.angle_gamma   90.00
#
_symmetry.space_group_name_H-M   'P 1'
#
loop_
_entity.id
_entity.type
_entity.pdbx_description
1 polymer ?
#
loop_
_entity_poly.entity_id
_entity_poly.type
_entity_poly.pdbx_seq_one_letter_code
_entity_poly.pdbx_strand_id
1 'polypeptide(L)'
;NCPIGNKLGAVISAPECWNGKDLDSPDHRSHVSYGSYGDDGVYRCPPSHPFIIPTFTLGAWFSVDETLDRSGKWNGTFDSWHLSSDNMPGMPMKPGTSFHTDWFGAWDDDVMKIWMDNCVNKLLNCSGGDLGNGQQMKMFKGFRWIANPHLVDPPPAPEIPPAHDMHAM
;
A
#
# COMPACT_ATOMS: atom_id res chain seq x y z
N ASN A 1 22.01 -7.42 7.73
CA ASN A 1 21.94 -7.96 9.10
C ASN A 1 21.30 -6.89 9.99
N CYS A 2 20.04 -7.06 10.36
CA CYS A 2 19.34 -6.12 11.24
C CYS A 2 19.58 -6.53 12.71
N PRO A 3 20.10 -5.65 13.58
CA PRO A 3 20.37 -5.99 14.97
C PRO A 3 19.09 -6.27 15.78
N ILE A 4 19.21 -7.12 16.81
CA ILE A 4 18.13 -7.31 17.80
C ILE A 4 17.77 -5.97 18.44
N GLY A 5 16.49 -5.76 18.71
CA GLY A 5 15.94 -4.53 19.25
C GLY A 5 15.58 -3.48 18.21
N ASN A 6 15.99 -3.67 16.95
CA ASN A 6 15.54 -2.82 15.84
C ASN A 6 14.21 -3.29 15.26
N LYS A 7 13.68 -2.51 14.32
CA LYS A 7 12.48 -2.89 13.56
C LYS A 7 12.84 -3.02 12.08
N LEU A 8 12.33 -4.08 11.47
CA LEU A 8 12.34 -4.24 10.03
C LEU A 8 11.05 -3.62 9.48
N GLY A 9 11.17 -2.64 8.61
CA GLY A 9 10.02 -2.02 7.96
C GLY A 9 9.82 -2.60 6.56
N ALA A 10 8.60 -3.07 6.29
CA ALA A 10 8.12 -3.30 4.94
C ALA A 10 7.22 -2.12 4.57
N VAL A 11 7.60 -1.38 3.54
CA VAL A 11 6.92 -0.14 3.15
C VAL A 11 6.52 -0.21 1.70
N ILE A 12 5.29 0.17 1.40
CA ILE A 12 4.76 0.28 0.05
C ILE A 12 4.13 1.67 -0.15
N SER A 13 4.47 2.31 -1.25
CA SER A 13 3.87 3.58 -1.67
C SER A 13 3.04 3.36 -2.92
N ALA A 14 1.86 3.95 -2.96
CA ALA A 14 1.04 3.94 -4.17
C ALA A 14 1.68 4.85 -5.24
N PRO A 15 1.54 4.51 -6.53
CA PRO A 15 1.95 5.40 -7.62
C PRO A 15 1.16 6.72 -7.58
N GLU A 16 1.83 7.82 -7.92
CA GLU A 16 1.27 9.17 -7.85
C GLU A 16 1.02 9.81 -9.21
N CYS A 17 1.33 9.12 -10.30
CA CYS A 17 1.13 9.62 -11.65
C CYS A 17 0.04 8.82 -12.36
N TRP A 18 -0.95 9.50 -12.90
CA TRP A 18 -2.12 8.91 -13.58
C TRP A 18 -2.16 9.28 -15.05
N ASN A 19 -2.64 8.37 -15.91
CA ASN A 19 -2.74 8.58 -17.33
C ASN A 19 -3.87 9.56 -17.74
N GLY A 20 -4.73 9.97 -16.79
CA GLY A 20 -5.82 10.92 -17.03
C GLY A 20 -7.04 10.34 -17.75
N LYS A 21 -7.09 9.03 -17.91
CA LYS A 21 -8.12 8.39 -18.71
C LYS A 21 -8.79 7.21 -18.00
N ASP A 22 -8.01 6.24 -17.60
CA ASP A 22 -8.53 4.97 -17.10
C ASP A 22 -8.53 4.98 -15.58
N LEU A 23 -9.65 4.60 -14.93
CA LEU A 23 -9.71 4.40 -13.49
C LEU A 23 -9.12 3.05 -13.08
N ASP A 24 -9.05 2.14 -14.03
CA ASP A 24 -8.44 0.83 -13.90
C ASP A 24 -7.92 0.37 -15.26
N SER A 25 -7.03 -0.60 -15.27
CA SER A 25 -6.48 -1.23 -16.47
C SER A 25 -6.55 -2.75 -16.36
N PRO A 26 -6.51 -3.52 -17.48
CA PRO A 26 -6.62 -4.97 -17.43
C PRO A 26 -5.59 -5.67 -16.54
N ASP A 27 -4.44 -5.03 -16.32
CA ASP A 27 -3.37 -5.50 -15.45
C ASP A 27 -3.42 -4.85 -14.05
N HIS A 28 -4.42 -4.01 -13.78
CA HIS A 28 -4.60 -3.24 -12.54
C HIS A 28 -3.40 -2.36 -12.16
N ARG A 29 -2.57 -1.97 -13.13
CA ARG A 29 -1.32 -1.24 -12.90
C ARG A 29 -1.00 -0.18 -13.93
N SER A 30 -1.22 -0.45 -15.22
CA SER A 30 -0.74 0.40 -16.32
C SER A 30 -1.49 1.73 -16.48
N HIS A 31 -2.54 1.99 -15.70
CA HIS A 31 -3.21 3.28 -15.62
C HIS A 31 -2.51 4.29 -14.71
N VAL A 32 -1.58 3.82 -13.88
CA VAL A 32 -0.76 4.63 -12.96
C VAL A 32 0.73 4.34 -13.14
N SER A 33 1.57 5.26 -12.70
CA SER A 33 3.03 5.15 -12.77
C SER A 33 3.69 5.92 -11.62
N TYR A 34 4.93 5.60 -11.34
CA TYR A 34 5.77 6.43 -10.50
C TYR A 34 6.42 7.54 -11.32
N GLY A 35 6.58 8.71 -10.71
CA GLY A 35 7.39 9.78 -11.26
C GLY A 35 8.87 9.60 -10.95
N SER A 36 9.67 10.55 -11.40
CA SER A 36 11.10 10.58 -11.16
C SER A 36 11.64 12.00 -11.07
N TYR A 37 12.77 12.16 -10.43
CA TYR A 37 13.54 13.41 -10.45
C TYR A 37 14.33 13.50 -11.76
N GLY A 38 14.23 14.65 -12.44
CA GLY A 38 15.11 14.97 -13.55
C GLY A 38 16.49 15.41 -13.08
N ASP A 39 17.43 15.61 -14.02
CA ASP A 39 18.77 16.10 -13.74
C ASP A 39 18.79 17.49 -13.09
N ASP A 40 17.73 18.25 -13.26
CA ASP A 40 17.50 19.56 -12.63
C ASP A 40 16.94 19.45 -11.19
N GLY A 41 16.79 18.25 -10.67
CA GLY A 41 16.25 18.00 -9.34
C GLY A 41 14.74 18.21 -9.22
N VAL A 42 14.02 18.42 -10.32
CA VAL A 42 12.57 18.62 -10.31
C VAL A 42 11.86 17.29 -10.51
N TYR A 43 10.92 16.99 -9.62
CA TYR A 43 10.09 15.79 -9.71
C TYR A 43 9.03 15.93 -10.81
N ARG A 44 8.89 14.90 -11.65
CA ARG A 44 7.94 14.89 -12.76
C ARG A 44 7.33 13.52 -12.97
N CYS A 45 6.08 13.53 -13.35
CA CYS A 45 5.41 12.39 -13.92
C CYS A 45 5.87 12.14 -15.38
N PRO A 46 5.89 10.88 -15.84
CA PRO A 46 6.23 10.57 -17.21
C PRO A 46 5.15 11.12 -18.17
N PRO A 47 5.50 11.43 -19.42
CA PRO A 47 4.54 11.98 -20.39
C PRO A 47 3.29 11.12 -20.65
N SER A 48 3.40 9.83 -20.42
CA SER A 48 2.27 8.89 -20.54
C SER A 48 1.27 8.99 -19.38
N HIS A 49 1.70 9.54 -18.24
CA HIS A 49 0.90 9.68 -17.02
C HIS A 49 1.09 11.09 -16.44
N PRO A 50 0.61 12.13 -17.13
CA PRO A 50 0.99 13.50 -16.83
C PRO A 50 0.32 14.11 -15.59
N PHE A 51 -0.66 13.41 -15.01
CA PHE A 51 -1.46 13.94 -13.90
C PHE A 51 -0.96 13.41 -12.56
N ILE A 52 -0.62 14.32 -11.67
CA ILE A 52 -0.29 13.97 -10.28
C ILE A 52 -1.59 13.76 -9.52
N ILE A 53 -1.67 12.64 -8.80
CA ILE A 53 -2.78 12.30 -7.91
C ILE A 53 -2.27 12.14 -6.47
N PRO A 54 -3.14 12.26 -5.47
CA PRO A 54 -2.78 11.95 -4.10
C PRO A 54 -2.28 10.52 -3.97
N THR A 55 -1.24 10.34 -3.18
CA THR A 55 -0.68 9.02 -2.90
C THR A 55 -0.70 8.73 -1.41
N PHE A 56 -0.55 7.47 -1.07
CA PHE A 56 -0.39 7.03 0.30
C PHE A 56 0.80 6.07 0.41
N THR A 57 1.35 6.02 1.60
CA THR A 57 2.40 5.07 1.95
C THR A 57 1.95 4.29 3.16
N LEU A 58 1.98 2.97 3.08
CA LEU A 58 1.70 2.06 4.18
C LEU A 58 2.97 1.35 4.61
N GLY A 59 3.13 1.18 5.91
CA GLY A 59 4.27 0.49 6.49
C GLY A 59 3.84 -0.53 7.53
N ALA A 60 4.41 -1.74 7.44
CA ALA A 60 4.35 -2.75 8.47
C ALA A 60 5.73 -2.87 9.14
N TRP A 61 5.75 -2.88 10.47
CA TRP A 61 6.98 -2.86 11.24
C TRP A 61 7.08 -4.11 12.10
N PHE A 62 8.08 -4.93 11.82
CA PHE A 62 8.33 -6.19 12.50
C PHE A 62 9.49 -6.02 13.50
N SER A 63 9.29 -6.47 14.73
CA SER A 63 10.38 -6.47 15.72
C SER A 63 11.44 -7.49 15.32
N VAL A 64 12.70 -7.09 15.41
CA VAL A 64 13.84 -7.99 15.22
C VAL A 64 14.23 -8.51 16.61
N ASP A 65 13.91 -9.75 16.86
CA ASP A 65 14.18 -10.44 18.13
C ASP A 65 14.88 -11.78 17.88
N GLU A 66 14.97 -12.59 18.93
CA GLU A 66 15.66 -13.87 18.90
C GLU A 66 14.89 -14.97 18.13
N THR A 67 13.62 -14.74 17.80
CA THR A 67 12.80 -15.71 17.06
C THR A 67 13.10 -15.70 15.57
N LEU A 68 13.70 -14.62 15.05
CA LEU A 68 14.13 -14.55 13.66
C LEU A 68 15.43 -15.31 13.45
N ASP A 69 15.50 -16.09 12.37
CA ASP A 69 16.74 -16.78 12.01
C ASP A 69 17.89 -15.79 11.82
N ARG A 70 18.90 -15.95 12.66
CA ARG A 70 20.08 -15.10 12.71
C ARG A 70 21.36 -15.89 12.45
N SER A 71 21.25 -17.04 11.80
CA SER A 71 22.42 -17.89 11.52
C SER A 71 23.55 -17.13 10.79
N GLY A 72 23.28 -15.92 10.35
CA GLY A 72 24.24 -15.04 9.69
C GLY A 72 24.69 -15.54 8.31
N LYS A 73 24.14 -16.64 7.88
CA LYS A 73 24.41 -17.25 6.58
C LYS A 73 23.52 -16.62 5.54
N TRP A 74 23.71 -15.34 5.31
CA TRP A 74 23.20 -14.78 4.08
C TRP A 74 23.96 -15.42 2.91
N ASN A 75 23.32 -16.33 2.24
CA ASN A 75 23.88 -17.09 1.13
C ASN A 75 23.81 -16.37 -0.21
N GLY A 76 23.53 -15.04 -0.22
CA GLY A 76 23.31 -14.29 -1.43
C GLY A 76 21.92 -14.44 -2.02
N THR A 77 21.05 -15.23 -1.39
CA THR A 77 19.63 -15.36 -1.70
C THR A 77 18.81 -14.77 -0.56
N PHE A 78 17.58 -14.35 -0.85
CA PHE A 78 16.69 -13.73 0.15
C PHE A 78 15.97 -14.76 1.04
N ASP A 79 16.52 -15.97 1.18
CA ASP A 79 15.82 -17.12 1.76
C ASP A 79 15.71 -17.12 3.29
N SER A 80 16.40 -16.21 3.97
CA SER A 80 16.40 -16.22 5.45
C SER A 80 15.19 -15.52 6.07
N TRP A 81 14.63 -14.50 5.43
CA TRP A 81 13.45 -13.77 5.92
C TRP A 81 12.46 -13.56 4.79
N HIS A 82 11.24 -13.99 5.00
CA HIS A 82 10.15 -13.87 4.04
C HIS A 82 8.83 -13.60 4.78
N LEU A 83 7.87 -13.08 4.08
CA LEU A 83 6.51 -12.95 4.60
C LEU A 83 5.84 -14.33 4.55
N SER A 84 4.95 -14.62 5.49
CA SER A 84 4.18 -15.87 5.46
C SER A 84 3.39 -16.04 4.16
N SER A 85 2.96 -14.93 3.57
CA SER A 85 2.27 -14.89 2.28
C SER A 85 3.18 -15.23 1.08
N ASP A 86 4.50 -15.14 1.20
CA ASP A 86 5.42 -15.54 0.12
C ASP A 86 5.42 -17.07 -0.09
N ASN A 87 4.98 -17.84 0.90
CA ASN A 87 4.96 -19.30 0.90
C ASN A 87 3.55 -19.88 0.70
N MET A 88 2.68 -19.21 -0.03
CA MET A 88 1.36 -19.76 -0.32
C MET A 88 1.45 -21.09 -1.10
N PRO A 89 0.67 -22.11 -0.71
CA PRO A 89 0.65 -23.38 -1.40
C PRO A 89 0.38 -23.22 -2.91
N GLY A 90 1.24 -23.77 -3.75
CA GLY A 90 1.11 -23.71 -5.19
C GLY A 90 1.62 -22.44 -5.87
N MET A 91 2.00 -21.40 -5.12
CA MET A 91 2.55 -20.16 -5.65
C MET A 91 3.71 -19.63 -4.78
N PRO A 92 4.85 -20.33 -4.77
CA PRO A 92 6.01 -19.83 -4.04
C PRO A 92 6.52 -18.55 -4.71
N MET A 93 6.66 -17.50 -3.93
CA MET A 93 7.10 -16.18 -4.37
C MET A 93 8.49 -15.86 -3.77
N LYS A 94 9.21 -14.97 -4.42
CA LYS A 94 10.45 -14.44 -3.83
C LYS A 94 10.11 -13.64 -2.56
N PRO A 95 10.99 -13.68 -1.53
CA PRO A 95 10.77 -12.95 -0.30
C PRO A 95 10.36 -11.49 -0.51
N GLY A 96 9.27 -11.09 0.12
CA GLY A 96 8.72 -9.74 0.07
C GLY A 96 7.87 -9.40 -1.15
N THR A 97 7.80 -10.28 -2.18
CA THR A 97 7.05 -9.96 -3.40
C THR A 97 5.55 -10.12 -3.26
N SER A 98 5.08 -10.80 -2.23
CA SER A 98 3.66 -10.87 -1.88
C SER A 98 3.17 -9.64 -1.09
N PHE A 99 4.07 -8.75 -0.69
CA PHE A 99 3.69 -7.55 0.04
C PHE A 99 2.92 -6.59 -0.87
N HIS A 100 1.67 -6.40 -0.57
CA HIS A 100 0.78 -5.52 -1.32
C HIS A 100 -0.17 -4.80 -0.37
N THR A 101 -0.85 -3.81 -0.87
CA THR A 101 -1.90 -3.09 -0.14
C THR A 101 -3.04 -2.78 -1.07
N ASP A 102 -4.25 -2.87 -0.52
CA ASP A 102 -5.47 -2.48 -1.18
C ASP A 102 -6.05 -1.26 -0.45
N TRP A 103 -6.57 -0.33 -1.22
CA TRP A 103 -7.21 0.86 -0.70
C TRP A 103 -8.72 0.79 -0.93
N PHE A 104 -9.45 0.84 0.17
CA PHE A 104 -10.91 0.97 0.17
C PHE A 104 -11.28 2.27 0.85
N GLY A 105 -11.61 3.27 0.09
CA GLY A 105 -11.94 4.56 0.67
C GLY A 105 -12.60 5.50 -0.34
N ALA A 106 -13.26 6.51 0.19
CA ALA A 106 -13.76 7.64 -0.57
C ALA A 106 -13.30 8.92 0.12
N TRP A 107 -13.06 9.92 -0.67
CA TRP A 107 -12.70 11.25 -0.20
C TRP A 107 -13.88 12.19 -0.41
N ASP A 108 -14.02 13.17 0.48
CA ASP A 108 -14.89 14.31 0.24
C ASP A 108 -14.29 15.16 -0.89
N ASP A 109 -15.08 15.44 -1.94
CA ASP A 109 -14.60 16.11 -3.15
C ASP A 109 -14.08 17.52 -2.87
N ASP A 110 -14.70 18.27 -1.97
CA ASP A 110 -14.27 19.62 -1.61
C ASP A 110 -12.95 19.57 -0.85
N VAL A 111 -12.79 18.63 0.08
CA VAL A 111 -11.54 18.41 0.81
C VAL A 111 -10.44 17.96 -0.13
N MET A 112 -10.74 17.04 -1.04
CA MET A 112 -9.79 16.58 -2.05
C MET A 112 -9.32 17.74 -2.93
N LYS A 113 -10.24 18.60 -3.38
CA LYS A 113 -9.89 19.77 -4.17
C LYS A 113 -8.96 20.73 -3.44
N ILE A 114 -9.24 21.03 -2.17
CA ILE A 114 -8.40 21.89 -1.35
C ILE A 114 -6.99 21.28 -1.24
N TRP A 115 -6.90 19.99 -0.96
CA TRP A 115 -5.62 19.30 -0.84
C TRP A 115 -4.83 19.27 -2.14
N MET A 116 -5.51 19.00 -3.27
CA MET A 116 -4.88 19.04 -4.59
C MET A 116 -4.31 20.42 -4.90
N ASP A 117 -5.11 21.47 -4.74
CA ASP A 117 -4.72 22.84 -5.13
C ASP A 117 -3.62 23.44 -4.22
N ASN A 118 -3.59 23.06 -2.97
CA ASN A 118 -2.72 23.69 -1.98
C ASN A 118 -1.53 22.85 -1.56
N CYS A 119 -1.54 21.58 -1.84
CA CYS A 119 -0.50 20.65 -1.44
C CYS A 119 0.04 19.82 -2.60
N VAL A 120 -0.77 18.95 -3.18
CA VAL A 120 -0.32 17.93 -4.14
C VAL A 120 0.28 18.58 -5.39
N ASN A 121 -0.44 19.50 -6.02
CA ASN A 121 0.03 20.22 -7.22
C ASN A 121 1.24 21.13 -6.97
N LYS A 122 1.50 21.46 -5.71
CA LYS A 122 2.66 22.26 -5.29
C LYS A 122 3.82 21.42 -4.83
N LEU A 123 3.70 20.11 -4.86
CA LEU A 123 4.69 19.14 -4.38
C LEU A 123 5.14 19.42 -2.92
N LEU A 124 4.21 19.86 -2.08
CA LEU A 124 4.49 20.12 -0.68
C LEU A 124 4.32 18.85 0.17
N ASN A 125 5.06 18.78 1.26
CA ASN A 125 4.87 17.73 2.25
C ASN A 125 3.77 18.16 3.24
N CYS A 126 2.56 17.65 3.04
CA CYS A 126 1.39 17.92 3.87
C CYS A 126 0.98 16.64 4.62
N SER A 127 1.88 16.13 5.43
CA SER A 127 1.61 14.95 6.26
C SER A 127 0.69 15.27 7.44
N GLY A 128 0.11 14.23 8.04
CA GLY A 128 -0.71 14.38 9.26
C GLY A 128 -2.06 15.06 9.06
N GLY A 129 -2.56 15.13 7.83
CA GLY A 129 -3.86 15.72 7.53
C GLY A 129 -3.82 17.21 7.23
N ASP A 130 -2.65 17.82 7.08
CA ASP A 130 -2.50 19.20 6.61
C ASP A 130 -2.99 19.31 5.15
N LEU A 131 -3.84 20.29 4.87
CA LEU A 131 -4.37 20.55 3.53
C LEU A 131 -3.55 21.55 2.72
N GLY A 132 -2.46 22.08 3.29
CA GLY A 132 -1.56 23.03 2.63
C GLY A 132 -2.06 24.48 2.58
N ASN A 133 -3.23 24.76 3.14
CA ASN A 133 -3.84 26.09 3.21
C ASN A 133 -4.05 26.62 4.63
N GLY A 134 -3.44 25.96 5.63
CA GLY A 134 -3.63 26.23 7.04
C GLY A 134 -4.82 25.50 7.69
N GLN A 135 -5.56 24.72 6.92
CA GLN A 135 -6.59 23.83 7.45
C GLN A 135 -6.03 22.43 7.65
N GLN A 136 -6.58 21.74 8.63
CA GLN A 136 -6.19 20.36 8.93
C GLN A 136 -7.41 19.46 9.01
N MET A 137 -7.30 18.28 8.40
CA MET A 137 -8.31 17.24 8.55
C MET A 137 -8.39 16.79 10.01
N LYS A 138 -9.60 16.60 10.49
CA LYS A 138 -9.86 16.07 11.82
C LYS A 138 -10.24 14.60 11.70
N MET A 139 -9.82 13.83 12.69
CA MET A 139 -10.31 12.46 12.82
C MET A 139 -11.83 12.43 12.95
N PHE A 140 -12.46 11.50 12.26
CA PHE A 140 -13.89 11.29 12.37
C PHE A 140 -14.26 10.95 13.83
N LYS A 141 -15.28 11.63 14.36
CA LYS A 141 -15.75 11.39 15.73
C LYS A 141 -16.29 9.96 15.84
N GLY A 142 -15.68 9.17 16.69
CA GLY A 142 -16.05 7.76 16.87
C GLY A 142 -15.02 6.75 16.33
N PHE A 143 -14.03 7.20 15.59
CA PHE A 143 -12.90 6.33 15.24
C PHE A 143 -12.12 5.95 16.52
N ARG A 144 -11.86 4.67 16.68
CA ARG A 144 -11.07 4.15 17.80
C ARG A 144 -9.98 3.23 17.25
N TRP A 145 -8.77 3.45 17.68
CA TRP A 145 -7.71 2.47 17.51
C TRP A 145 -8.01 1.25 18.37
N ILE A 146 -7.89 0.07 17.78
CA ILE A 146 -7.89 -1.18 18.56
C ILE A 146 -6.50 -1.29 19.17
N ALA A 147 -6.39 -0.93 20.46
CA ALA A 147 -5.11 -0.92 21.16
C ALA A 147 -4.50 -2.32 21.31
N ASN A 148 -5.35 -3.33 21.47
CA ASN A 148 -4.95 -4.72 21.66
C ASN A 148 -5.80 -5.61 20.74
N PRO A 149 -5.44 -5.76 19.47
CA PRO A 149 -6.11 -6.69 18.58
C PRO A 149 -5.95 -8.11 19.10
N HIS A 150 -7.01 -8.88 19.08
CA HIS A 150 -7.00 -10.30 19.43
C HIS A 150 -7.54 -11.11 18.26
N LEU A 151 -7.06 -12.33 18.16
CA LEU A 151 -7.57 -13.28 17.19
C LEU A 151 -8.97 -13.69 17.60
N VAL A 152 -9.87 -13.68 16.64
CA VAL A 152 -11.21 -14.24 16.75
C VAL A 152 -11.32 -15.42 15.80
N ASP A 153 -12.16 -16.38 16.15
CA ASP A 153 -12.44 -17.47 15.22
C ASP A 153 -13.01 -16.90 13.92
N PRO A 154 -12.61 -17.43 12.76
CA PRO A 154 -13.20 -17.02 11.51
C PRO A 154 -14.70 -17.31 11.51
N PRO A 155 -15.52 -16.46 10.90
CA PRO A 155 -16.93 -16.77 10.72
C PRO A 155 -17.07 -18.11 9.98
N PRO A 156 -18.12 -18.89 10.24
CA PRO A 156 -18.36 -20.12 9.48
C PRO A 156 -18.34 -19.80 8.00
N ALA A 157 -17.71 -20.67 7.22
CA ALA A 157 -17.66 -20.51 5.78
C ALA A 157 -19.07 -20.32 5.23
N PRO A 158 -19.32 -19.37 4.33
CA PRO A 158 -20.62 -19.23 3.71
C PRO A 158 -20.99 -20.53 3.02
N GLU A 159 -22.21 -21.01 3.24
CA GLU A 159 -22.72 -22.15 2.50
C GLU A 159 -22.67 -21.80 1.01
N ILE A 160 -21.82 -22.49 0.26
CA ILE A 160 -21.76 -22.36 -1.18
C ILE A 160 -23.05 -22.99 -1.72
N PRO A 161 -23.97 -22.22 -2.31
CA PRO A 161 -25.15 -22.82 -2.92
C PRO A 161 -24.71 -23.84 -3.97
N PRO A 162 -25.37 -24.97 -4.09
CA PRO A 162 -25.03 -25.98 -5.09
C PRO A 162 -24.97 -25.32 -6.46
N ALA A 163 -23.89 -25.60 -7.20
CA ALA A 163 -23.71 -25.09 -8.54
C ALA A 163 -24.98 -25.38 -9.36
N HIS A 164 -25.62 -24.34 -9.86
CA HIS A 164 -26.70 -24.50 -10.80
C HIS A 164 -26.14 -25.18 -12.05
N ASP A 165 -26.64 -26.36 -12.32
CA ASP A 165 -26.36 -27.12 -13.55
C ASP A 165 -26.77 -26.27 -14.76
N MET A 166 -25.80 -25.64 -15.41
CA MET A 166 -26.00 -24.85 -16.65
C MET A 166 -26.11 -25.74 -17.89
N HIS A 167 -26.49 -27.00 -17.75
CA HIS A 167 -26.66 -27.94 -18.86
C HIS A 167 -28.14 -28.34 -19.12
N ALA A 168 -29.11 -27.53 -18.69
CA ALA A 168 -30.49 -27.71 -19.03
C ALA A 168 -31.00 -26.57 -19.93
N MET A 169 -30.56 -26.52 -21.17
CA MET A 169 -31.26 -25.97 -22.35
C MET A 169 -30.74 -26.65 -23.61
#